data_48f1ab4240f8d1de02cb315a3cc8f6e7
#
_entry.id   48f1ab4240f8d1de02cb315a3cc8f6e7
#
_cell.length_a   1.000
_cell.length_b   1.000
_cell.length_c   1.000
_cell.angle_alpha   90.00
_cell.angle_beta   90.00
_cell.angle_gamma   90.00
#
_symmetry.space_group_name_H-M   'P 1'
#
loop_
_entity.id
_entity.type
_entity.pdbx_description
1 polymer ?
#
loop_
_entity_poly.entity_id
_entity_poly.type
_entity_poly.pdbx_seq_one_letter_code
_entity_poly.pdbx_strand_id
1 'polypeptide(L)' 'FAKKGGDMKKTAPDYEVGDTVKHIKFGTGIVQAIKDGGKDYEVTVDFPKYGPKKMFAGFAKLKKV' A
#
# COMPACT_ATOMS: atom_id res chain seq x y z
N PHE A 1 0.76 -14.47 21.81
CA PHE A 1 0.35 -14.48 21.41
C PHE A 1 -0.25 -14.03 20.72
N ALA A 2 -0.18 -13.82 20.76
CA ALA A 2 -0.88 -13.64 20.16
C ALA A 2 -1.26 -13.17 19.48
N LYS A 3 -1.44 -13.01 19.30
CA LYS A 3 -1.95 -12.71 18.64
C LYS A 3 -2.66 -12.42 18.17
N LYS A 4 -2.96 -12.34 18.27
CA LYS A 4 -3.69 -12.20 17.85
C LYS A 4 -4.41 -11.58 17.40
N GLY A 5 -4.54 -11.36 17.56
CA GLY A 5 -5.25 -10.94 17.27
C GLY A 5 -5.76 -10.24 16.77
N GLY A 6 -5.95 -10.06 16.75
CA GLY A 6 -6.55 -9.59 16.33
C GLY A 6 -6.86 -8.98 15.73
N ASP A 7 -6.88 -8.92 15.64
CA ASP A 7 -7.28 -8.43 15.12
C ASP A 7 -7.54 -8.02 14.12
N MET A 8 -7.18 -8.12 14.10
CA MET A 8 -7.61 -7.90 13.15
C MET A 8 -7.79 -6.94 12.26
N LYS A 9 -7.74 -6.51 11.82
CA LYS A 9 -8.00 -5.47 11.19
C LYS A 9 -7.05 -5.03 10.21
N LYS A 10 -5.82 -4.84 10.45
CA LYS A 10 -4.76 -4.39 9.55
C LYS A 10 -4.17 -5.59 8.83
N THR A 11 -4.33 -5.62 7.51
CA THR A 11 -3.82 -6.71 6.68
C THR A 11 -2.68 -6.19 5.84
N ALA A 12 -1.57 -6.90 5.84
CA ALA A 12 -0.43 -6.52 5.02
C ALA A 12 -0.78 -6.61 3.54
N PRO A 13 -0.34 -5.66 2.73
CA PRO A 13 -0.60 -5.72 1.29
C PRO A 13 0.18 -6.86 0.65
N ASP A 14 -0.31 -7.33 -0.51
CA ASP A 14 0.35 -8.42 -1.23
C ASP A 14 1.47 -7.94 -2.12
N TYR A 15 1.84 -6.69 -2.05
CA TYR A 15 2.97 -6.14 -2.78
C TYR A 15 4.01 -5.66 -1.79
N GLU A 16 5.22 -5.42 -2.29
CA GLU A 16 6.34 -4.97 -1.46
C GLU A 16 7.00 -3.77 -2.09
N VAL A 17 7.90 -3.15 -1.33
CA VAL A 17 8.70 -2.04 -1.86
C VAL A 17 9.46 -2.52 -3.10
N GLY A 18 9.36 -1.73 -4.16
CA GLY A 18 9.96 -2.07 -5.44
C GLY A 18 9.01 -2.72 -6.42
N ASP A 19 7.88 -3.19 -5.94
CA ASP A 19 6.90 -3.82 -6.83
C ASP A 19 6.14 -2.76 -7.63
N THR A 20 5.68 -3.18 -8.79
CA THR A 20 4.82 -2.34 -9.61
C THR A 20 3.37 -2.60 -9.24
N VAL A 21 2.64 -1.53 -9.00
CA VAL A 21 1.22 -1.62 -8.65
C VAL A 21 0.42 -0.72 -9.56
N LYS A 22 -0.86 -0.96 -9.61
CA LYS A 22 -1.77 -0.16 -10.43
C LYS A 22 -2.85 0.46 -9.57
N HIS A 23 -3.04 1.75 -9.75
CA HIS A 23 -4.10 2.51 -9.09
C HIS A 23 -5.15 2.87 -10.12
N ILE A 24 -6.40 2.86 -9.70
CA ILE A 24 -7.50 3.09 -10.64
C ILE A 24 -7.47 4.49 -11.25
N LYS A 25 -6.99 5.47 -10.51
CA LYS A 25 -6.90 6.84 -11.00
C LYS A 25 -5.54 7.21 -11.54
N PHE A 26 -4.49 6.81 -10.81
CA PHE A 26 -3.14 7.27 -11.13
C PHE A 26 -2.38 6.33 -12.05
N GLY A 27 -2.94 5.17 -12.32
CA GLY A 27 -2.30 4.21 -13.21
C GLY A 27 -1.20 3.43 -12.51
N THR A 28 -0.20 3.05 -13.27
CA THR A 28 0.88 2.20 -12.79
C THR A 28 1.93 3.03 -12.05
N GLY A 29 2.42 2.50 -10.93
CA GLY A 29 3.48 3.13 -10.17
C GLY A 29 4.34 2.10 -9.47
N ILE A 30 5.41 2.58 -8.86
CA ILE A 30 6.36 1.73 -8.13
C ILE A 30 6.24 2.02 -6.65
N VAL A 31 6.12 0.97 -5.85
CA VAL A 31 6.01 1.14 -4.40
C VAL A 31 7.36 1.57 -3.85
N GLN A 32 7.37 2.71 -3.17
CA GLN A 32 8.59 3.28 -2.61
C GLN A 32 8.76 2.92 -1.14
N ALA A 33 7.66 2.88 -0.41
CA ALA A 33 7.73 2.59 1.03
C ALA A 33 6.40 2.04 1.50
N ILE A 34 6.47 1.18 2.50
CA ILE A 34 5.29 0.66 3.17
C ILE A 34 5.57 0.80 4.66
N LYS A 35 4.72 1.55 5.35
CA LYS A 35 4.89 1.81 6.77
C LYS A 35 3.63 1.41 7.52
N ASP A 36 3.83 1.03 8.77
CA ASP A 36 2.72 0.75 9.67
C ASP A 36 2.12 2.07 10.11
N GLY A 37 0.93 2.37 9.63
CA GLY A 37 0.23 3.61 9.95
C GLY A 37 -0.74 3.49 11.11
N GLY A 38 -0.66 2.40 11.86
CA GLY A 38 -1.55 2.17 12.98
C GLY A 38 -2.73 1.32 12.59
N LYS A 39 -3.76 1.91 12.05
CA LYS A 39 -4.97 1.19 11.66
C LYS A 39 -4.83 0.51 10.29
N ASP A 40 -3.91 1.00 9.48
CA ASP A 40 -3.71 0.47 8.14
C ASP A 40 -2.26 0.72 7.77
N TYR A 41 -1.81 0.12 6.68
CA TYR A 41 -0.47 0.38 6.18
C TYR A 41 -0.48 1.61 5.30
N GLU A 42 0.49 2.48 5.52
CA GLU A 42 0.68 3.67 4.69
C GLU A 42 1.66 3.31 3.59
N VAL A 43 1.21 3.43 2.36
CA VAL A 43 2.00 3.05 1.19
C VAL A 43 2.35 4.30 0.40
N THR A 44 3.61 4.45 0.08
CA THR A 44 4.07 5.53 -0.80
C THR A 44 4.36 4.91 -2.16
N VAL A 45 3.71 5.42 -3.18
CA VAL A 45 3.87 4.93 -4.55
C VAL A 45 4.30 6.07 -5.43
N ASP A 46 5.31 5.83 -6.24
CA ASP A 46 5.80 6.82 -7.19
C ASP A 46 5.12 6.57 -8.55
N PHE A 47 4.21 7.46 -8.89
CA PHE A 47 3.50 7.38 -10.17
C PHE A 47 4.21 8.29 -11.16
N PRO A 48 4.65 7.77 -12.30
CA PRO A 48 5.44 8.56 -13.26
C PRO A 48 4.80 9.87 -13.64
N LYS A 49 3.48 9.91 -13.74
CA LYS A 49 2.77 11.12 -14.17
C LYS A 49 2.40 12.05 -13.03
N TYR A 50 2.36 11.54 -11.80
CA TYR A 50 1.85 12.32 -10.68
C TYR A 50 2.87 12.51 -9.56
N GLY A 51 3.97 11.78 -9.60
CA GLY A 51 4.97 11.82 -8.55
C GLY A 51 4.58 10.94 -7.37
N PRO A 52 5.32 11.04 -6.27
CA PRO A 52 5.05 10.19 -5.11
C PRO A 52 3.75 10.58 -4.42
N LYS A 53 2.97 9.56 -4.09
CA LYS A 53 1.70 9.72 -3.39
C LYS A 53 1.66 8.79 -2.20
N LYS A 54 1.21 9.30 -1.06
CA LYS A 54 0.99 8.48 0.12
C LYS A 54 -0.47 8.13 0.22
N MET A 55 -0.74 6.88 0.52
CA MET A 55 -2.12 6.41 0.63
C MET A 55 -2.18 5.22 1.57
N PHE A 56 -3.36 4.97 2.13
CA PHE A 56 -3.55 3.81 2.97
C PHE A 56 -3.94 2.62 2.11
N ALA A 57 -3.32 1.48 2.37
CA ALA A 57 -3.47 0.29 1.55
C ALA A 57 -4.94 -0.12 1.40
N GLY A 58 -5.69 -0.05 2.48
CA GLY A 58 -7.09 -0.46 2.46
C GLY A 58 -7.97 0.43 1.60
N PHE A 59 -7.64 1.71 1.48
CA PHE A 59 -8.42 2.63 0.69
C PHE A 59 -7.93 2.72 -0.76
N ALA A 60 -6.64 2.56 -0.95
CA ALA A 60 -6.06 2.74 -2.28
C ALA A 60 -6.41 1.61 -3.24
N LYS A 61 -6.58 0.42 -2.69
CA LYS A 61 -6.91 -0.76 -3.49
C LYS A 61 -5.96 -0.96 -4.64
N LEU A 62 -4.68 -0.82 -4.32
CA LEU A 62 -3.62 -1.03 -5.30
C LEU A 62 -3.53 -2.50 -5.66
N LYS A 63 -3.28 -2.78 -6.93
CA LYS A 63 -3.13 -4.15 -7.40
C LYS A 63 -1.73 -4.35 -7.92
N LYS A 64 -1.12 -5.45 -7.51
CA LYS A 64 0.19 -5.82 -8.00
C LYS A 64 0.08 -6.25 -9.46
N VAL A 65 0.94 -5.72 -10.28
CA VAL A 65 0.92 -6.00 -11.71
C VAL A 65 2.00 -7.00 -12.09
#